data_cf1a541de3ff088224595548d63d2ca1
#
_entry.id   cf1a541de3ff088224595548d63d2ca1
#
_cell.length_a   1.000
_cell.length_b   1.000
_cell.length_c   1.000
_cell.angle_alpha   90.00
_cell.angle_beta   90.00
_cell.angle_gamma   90.00
#
_symmetry.space_group_name_H-M   'P 1'
#
loop_
_entity.id
_entity.type
_entity.pdbx_description
1 polymer ?
#
loop_
_entity_poly.entity_id
_entity_poly.type
_entity_poly.pdbx_seq_one_letter_code
_entity_poly.pdbx_strand_id
1 'polypeptide(L)'
;MVKKKCTAIVLAAGQGKRMGTKVQKQYLLLAGKPVLYYSLKAFQDSEVIDDIYLVTGKGDEEFCRKEIVDKYGFQKVSHILCGGAERYHSVWNALQNLAEEGYVFIHDGARPFVSPEIISRAYEEVQNSGACVVGMPVKDTIKIADENDNVAATPERSRVWMVQTPQVFETMLVKNAYAKLIESGNTSATDDAMVVEMMNGCSIKLVEGSYENIKITTPEDLEIVETFLKTGKS
;
A
#
# COMPACT_ATOMS: atom_id res chain seq x y z
N MET A 1 17.14 0.51 -22.51
CA MET A 1 15.78 1.09 -22.46
C MET A 1 15.78 2.30 -21.55
N VAL A 2 15.05 3.36 -21.86
CA VAL A 2 14.90 4.51 -20.94
C VAL A 2 14.03 4.06 -19.76
N LYS A 3 14.46 4.36 -18.53
CA LYS A 3 13.70 4.06 -17.31
C LYS A 3 12.34 4.78 -17.39
N LYS A 4 11.23 4.04 -17.28
CA LYS A 4 9.89 4.64 -17.14
C LYS A 4 9.76 5.30 -15.78
N LYS A 5 9.00 6.41 -15.69
CA LYS A 5 8.73 7.10 -14.41
C LYS A 5 8.00 6.18 -13.43
N CYS A 6 8.46 6.15 -12.18
CA CYS A 6 7.85 5.39 -11.09
C CYS A 6 7.30 6.34 -10.03
N THR A 7 6.00 6.31 -9.81
CA THR A 7 5.33 7.14 -8.80
C THR A 7 4.78 6.26 -7.68
N ALA A 8 5.10 6.58 -6.43
CA ALA A 8 4.49 5.93 -5.27
C ALA A 8 3.23 6.71 -4.83
N ILE A 9 2.11 6.03 -4.66
CA ILE A 9 0.92 6.54 -3.98
C ILE A 9 0.93 5.99 -2.56
N VAL A 10 1.18 6.84 -1.56
CA VAL A 10 1.20 6.46 -0.15
C VAL A 10 -0.12 6.86 0.49
N LEU A 11 -0.90 5.85 0.91
CA LEU A 11 -2.24 6.05 1.45
C LEU A 11 -2.21 6.27 2.96
N ALA A 12 -2.60 7.46 3.38
CA ALA A 12 -2.67 7.90 4.78
C ALA A 12 -4.06 8.47 5.16
N ALA A 13 -5.11 8.19 4.35
CA ALA A 13 -6.47 8.72 4.58
C ALA A 13 -7.31 7.89 5.56
N GLY A 14 -6.83 6.72 6.00
CA GLY A 14 -7.60 5.81 6.85
C GLY A 14 -7.84 6.36 8.25
N GLN A 15 -9.08 6.31 8.74
CA GLN A 15 -9.47 6.82 10.07
C GLN A 15 -9.00 5.94 11.25
N GLY A 16 -8.54 4.71 10.99
CA GLY A 16 -7.99 3.84 12.04
C GLY A 16 -8.99 3.43 13.14
N LYS A 17 -10.28 3.28 12.84
CA LYS A 17 -11.35 3.01 13.83
C LYS A 17 -11.05 1.87 14.81
N ARG A 18 -10.29 0.84 14.39
CA ARG A 18 -9.89 -0.32 15.21
C ARG A 18 -8.83 -0.01 16.26
N MET A 19 -8.12 1.11 16.15
CA MET A 19 -7.06 1.51 17.10
C MET A 19 -7.62 2.06 18.43
N GLY A 20 -8.88 2.51 18.47
CA GLY A 20 -9.47 3.11 19.67
C GLY A 20 -8.83 4.43 20.12
N THR A 21 -7.94 5.01 19.34
CA THR A 21 -7.22 6.25 19.64
C THR A 21 -7.87 7.47 18.98
N LYS A 22 -7.69 8.65 19.59
CA LYS A 22 -8.12 9.93 18.99
C LYS A 22 -7.22 10.35 17.82
N VAL A 23 -5.97 9.87 17.80
CA VAL A 23 -4.98 10.13 16.75
C VAL A 23 -5.07 9.02 15.72
N GLN A 24 -5.06 9.37 14.45
CA GLN A 24 -5.08 8.39 13.37
C GLN A 24 -3.78 7.56 13.40
N LYS A 25 -3.88 6.26 13.13
CA LYS A 25 -2.78 5.29 13.30
C LYS A 25 -1.49 5.65 12.54
N GLN A 26 -1.60 6.26 11.37
CA GLN A 26 -0.46 6.69 10.57
C GLN A 26 0.33 7.84 11.20
N TYR A 27 -0.25 8.55 12.14
CA TYR A 27 0.38 9.65 12.88
C TYR A 27 0.82 9.26 14.29
N LEU A 28 0.52 8.04 14.74
CA LEU A 28 1.06 7.53 16.01
C LEU A 28 2.58 7.48 15.94
N LEU A 29 3.21 7.74 17.08
CA LEU A 29 4.67 7.76 17.16
C LEU A 29 5.22 6.34 17.34
N LEU A 30 6.17 6.01 16.49
CA LEU A 30 6.99 4.81 16.52
C LEU A 30 8.45 5.25 16.65
N ALA A 31 9.10 4.94 17.77
CA ALA A 31 10.46 5.44 18.08
C ALA A 31 10.62 6.96 17.86
N GLY A 32 9.64 7.75 18.28
CA GLY A 32 9.64 9.22 18.22
C GLY A 32 9.32 9.83 16.85
N LYS A 33 8.98 9.05 15.84
CA LYS A 33 8.58 9.50 14.51
C LYS A 33 7.20 8.95 14.16
N PRO A 34 6.36 9.68 13.38
CA PRO A 34 5.08 9.13 12.93
C PRO A 34 5.27 7.84 12.13
N VAL A 35 4.35 6.88 12.26
CA VAL A 35 4.36 5.63 11.45
C VAL A 35 4.52 5.94 9.96
N LEU A 36 3.81 6.94 9.46
CA LEU A 36 3.87 7.39 8.06
C LEU A 36 5.28 7.81 7.62
N TYR A 37 6.10 8.33 8.55
CA TYR A 37 7.48 8.69 8.26
C TYR A 37 8.27 7.53 7.65
N TYR A 38 8.14 6.33 8.20
CA TYR A 38 8.91 5.17 7.76
C TYR A 38 8.52 4.73 6.35
N SER A 39 7.23 4.71 6.05
CA SER A 39 6.74 4.42 4.69
C SER A 39 7.25 5.46 3.69
N LEU A 40 7.13 6.75 3.99
CA LEU A 40 7.63 7.81 3.12
C LEU A 40 9.15 7.75 2.95
N LYS A 41 9.88 7.45 4.02
CA LYS A 41 11.35 7.35 4.01
C LYS A 41 11.83 6.25 3.06
N ALA A 42 11.19 5.08 3.07
CA ALA A 42 11.53 3.98 2.18
C ALA A 42 11.40 4.36 0.70
N PHE A 43 10.32 5.04 0.33
CA PHE A 43 10.12 5.52 -1.04
C PHE A 43 10.99 6.73 -1.40
N GLN A 44 11.24 7.64 -0.44
CA GLN A 44 12.14 8.77 -0.63
C GLN A 44 13.56 8.32 -0.94
N ASP A 45 14.06 7.30 -0.24
CA ASP A 45 15.44 6.81 -0.39
C ASP A 45 15.61 5.84 -1.58
N SER A 46 14.51 5.30 -2.10
CA SER A 46 14.57 4.36 -3.22
C SER A 46 15.01 5.04 -4.52
N GLU A 47 16.02 4.49 -5.20
CA GLU A 47 16.45 4.93 -6.53
C GLU A 47 15.42 4.60 -7.63
N VAL A 48 14.52 3.66 -7.35
CA VAL A 48 13.44 3.27 -8.26
C VAL A 48 12.40 4.37 -8.37
N ILE A 49 12.03 4.99 -7.24
CA ILE A 49 10.91 5.93 -7.15
C ILE A 49 11.35 7.34 -7.51
N ASP A 50 10.67 7.94 -8.47
CA ASP A 50 10.93 9.29 -8.94
C ASP A 50 10.04 10.33 -8.25
N ASP A 51 8.83 9.92 -7.80
CA ASP A 51 7.80 10.83 -7.30
C ASP A 51 6.92 10.15 -6.24
N ILE A 52 6.40 10.91 -5.29
CA ILE A 52 5.50 10.41 -4.24
C ILE A 52 4.24 11.28 -4.20
N TYR A 53 3.08 10.65 -4.29
CA TYR A 53 1.77 11.24 -4.04
C TYR A 53 1.27 10.75 -2.68
N LEU A 54 1.17 11.66 -1.73
CA LEU A 54 0.64 11.37 -0.40
C LEU A 54 -0.86 11.62 -0.38
N VAL A 55 -1.66 10.61 -0.02
CA VAL A 55 -3.11 10.72 0.09
C VAL A 55 -3.51 10.74 1.55
N THR A 56 -4.02 11.86 2.04
CA THR A 56 -4.34 12.11 3.46
C THR A 56 -5.84 12.12 3.73
N GLY A 57 -6.23 12.07 4.99
CA GLY A 57 -7.59 12.37 5.42
C GLY A 57 -7.98 13.81 5.06
N LYS A 58 -9.28 14.05 4.87
CA LYS A 58 -9.79 15.39 4.59
C LYS A 58 -9.45 16.35 5.74
N GLY A 59 -8.74 17.43 5.42
CA GLY A 59 -8.30 18.45 6.36
C GLY A 59 -6.93 18.18 6.99
N ASP A 60 -6.29 17.05 6.71
CA ASP A 60 -4.95 16.71 7.22
C ASP A 60 -3.83 17.18 6.27
N GLU A 61 -4.16 17.75 5.10
CA GLU A 61 -3.20 18.08 4.04
C GLU A 61 -2.13 19.08 4.52
N GLU A 62 -2.56 20.13 5.20
CA GLU A 62 -1.63 21.15 5.72
C GLU A 62 -0.78 20.62 6.88
N PHE A 63 -1.37 19.83 7.76
CA PHE A 63 -0.65 19.13 8.82
C PHE A 63 0.42 18.21 8.24
N CYS A 64 0.07 17.37 7.27
CA CYS A 64 1.04 16.48 6.60
C CYS A 64 2.14 17.26 5.89
N ARG A 65 1.81 18.38 5.26
CA ARG A 65 2.81 19.26 4.62
C ARG A 65 3.83 19.72 5.65
N LYS A 66 3.40 20.38 6.72
CA LYS A 66 4.28 21.03 7.69
C LYS A 66 4.99 20.02 8.62
N GLU A 67 4.20 19.13 9.25
CA GLU A 67 4.69 18.30 10.35
C GLU A 67 5.34 16.98 9.86
N ILE A 68 5.15 16.61 8.59
CA ILE A 68 5.71 15.39 8.04
C ILE A 68 6.61 15.69 6.85
N VAL A 69 6.09 16.23 5.76
CA VAL A 69 6.86 16.39 4.53
C VAL A 69 8.01 17.36 4.69
N ASP A 70 7.71 18.60 5.10
CA ASP A 70 8.72 19.66 5.25
C ASP A 70 9.65 19.39 6.44
N LYS A 71 9.09 18.96 7.57
CA LYS A 71 9.83 18.66 8.79
C LYS A 71 10.90 17.59 8.61
N TYR A 72 10.61 16.54 7.82
CA TYR A 72 11.54 15.44 7.58
C TYR A 72 12.23 15.49 6.21
N GLY A 73 11.96 16.52 5.40
CA GLY A 73 12.65 16.80 4.15
C GLY A 73 12.33 15.80 3.03
N PHE A 74 11.09 15.35 2.91
CA PHE A 74 10.66 14.43 1.85
C PHE A 74 10.50 15.15 0.50
N GLN A 75 11.59 15.30 -0.23
CA GLN A 75 11.66 16.08 -1.47
C GLN A 75 10.89 15.45 -2.64
N LYS A 76 10.74 14.11 -2.65
CA LYS A 76 9.98 13.42 -3.68
C LYS A 76 8.46 13.53 -3.51
N VAL A 77 7.97 14.04 -2.37
CA VAL A 77 6.52 14.27 -2.17
C VAL A 77 6.10 15.51 -2.94
N SER A 78 5.66 15.32 -4.18
CA SER A 78 5.22 16.41 -5.06
C SER A 78 3.76 16.81 -4.84
N HIS A 79 2.90 15.85 -4.46
CA HIS A 79 1.47 16.06 -4.25
C HIS A 79 1.02 15.55 -2.89
N ILE A 80 0.16 16.33 -2.24
CA ILE A 80 -0.63 15.91 -1.08
C ILE A 80 -2.09 16.06 -1.48
N LEU A 81 -2.80 14.94 -1.52
CA LEU A 81 -4.15 14.85 -2.07
C LEU A 81 -5.12 14.41 -0.98
N CYS A 82 -6.34 14.92 -1.05
CA CYS A 82 -7.42 14.48 -0.17
C CYS A 82 -7.90 13.07 -0.57
N GLY A 83 -8.01 12.18 0.39
CA GLY A 83 -8.63 10.87 0.21
C GLY A 83 -10.13 10.96 0.00
N GLY A 84 -10.72 9.86 -0.44
CA GLY A 84 -12.15 9.70 -0.62
C GLY A 84 -12.82 8.98 0.54
N ALA A 85 -14.12 8.69 0.39
CA ALA A 85 -14.92 8.01 1.41
C ALA A 85 -14.41 6.58 1.70
N GLU A 86 -13.96 5.88 0.67
CA GLU A 86 -13.41 4.53 0.76
C GLU A 86 -11.97 4.49 0.24
N ARG A 87 -11.25 3.37 0.50
CA ARG A 87 -9.88 3.20 0.08
C ARG A 87 -9.72 3.36 -1.45
N TYR A 88 -10.60 2.75 -2.22
CA TYR A 88 -10.52 2.81 -3.69
C TYR A 88 -10.81 4.22 -4.22
N HIS A 89 -11.64 5.03 -3.58
CA HIS A 89 -11.81 6.45 -3.93
C HIS A 89 -10.53 7.24 -3.69
N SER A 90 -9.81 6.94 -2.59
CA SER A 90 -8.54 7.59 -2.28
C SER A 90 -7.47 7.28 -3.33
N VAL A 91 -7.39 6.02 -3.77
CA VAL A 91 -6.50 5.58 -4.85
C VAL A 91 -6.89 6.27 -6.17
N TRP A 92 -8.18 6.28 -6.51
CA TRP A 92 -8.67 6.92 -7.73
C TRP A 92 -8.33 8.41 -7.80
N ASN A 93 -8.52 9.13 -6.68
CA ASN A 93 -8.16 10.55 -6.60
C ASN A 93 -6.68 10.79 -6.93
N ALA A 94 -5.79 9.89 -6.51
CA ALA A 94 -4.37 10.00 -6.85
C ALA A 94 -4.08 9.60 -8.31
N LEU A 95 -4.67 8.50 -8.79
CA LEU A 95 -4.48 8.00 -10.14
C LEU A 95 -4.86 9.03 -11.21
N GLN A 96 -5.90 9.83 -10.99
CA GLN A 96 -6.32 10.89 -11.93
C GLN A 96 -5.25 11.94 -12.17
N ASN A 97 -4.35 12.16 -11.20
CA ASN A 97 -3.27 13.14 -11.29
C ASN A 97 -1.97 12.58 -11.88
N LEU A 98 -1.90 11.27 -12.14
CA LEU A 98 -0.71 10.66 -12.74
C LEU A 98 -0.69 10.85 -14.27
N ALA A 99 0.51 10.96 -14.81
CA ALA A 99 0.73 10.79 -16.26
C ALA A 99 0.27 9.39 -16.71
N GLU A 100 0.05 9.24 -18.01
CA GLU A 100 -0.41 7.97 -18.58
C GLU A 100 0.68 6.89 -18.60
N GLU A 101 1.93 7.30 -18.83
CA GLU A 101 3.08 6.40 -18.92
C GLU A 101 3.78 6.23 -17.58
N GLY A 102 4.28 5.04 -17.31
CA GLY A 102 5.08 4.72 -16.14
C GLY A 102 4.54 3.56 -15.33
N TYR A 103 5.05 3.47 -14.11
CA TYR A 103 4.61 2.50 -13.11
C TYR A 103 4.14 3.21 -11.85
N VAL A 104 3.10 2.68 -11.22
CA VAL A 104 2.56 3.19 -9.96
C VAL A 104 2.68 2.14 -8.87
N PHE A 105 3.20 2.54 -7.71
CA PHE A 105 3.36 1.76 -6.50
C PHE A 105 2.33 2.22 -5.48
N ILE A 106 1.26 1.46 -5.27
CA ILE A 106 0.21 1.79 -4.31
C ILE A 106 0.54 1.15 -2.98
N HIS A 107 0.75 1.98 -1.94
CA HIS A 107 1.23 1.52 -0.64
C HIS A 107 0.41 2.08 0.52
N ASP A 108 0.13 1.22 1.50
CA ASP A 108 -0.51 1.63 2.76
C ASP A 108 0.50 2.33 3.67
N GLY A 109 0.32 3.61 3.96
CA GLY A 109 1.19 4.39 4.84
C GLY A 109 1.26 3.90 6.30
N ALA A 110 0.48 2.89 6.65
CA ALA A 110 0.51 2.18 7.91
C ALA A 110 1.35 0.88 7.87
N ARG A 111 2.18 0.67 6.84
CA ARG A 111 3.18 -0.42 6.75
C ARG A 111 4.59 0.18 6.78
N PRO A 112 5.16 0.39 7.96
CA PRO A 112 6.43 1.10 8.12
C PRO A 112 7.66 0.33 7.63
N PHE A 113 7.56 -0.97 7.34
CA PHE A 113 8.69 -1.84 7.01
C PHE A 113 8.71 -2.34 5.57
N VAL A 114 8.24 -1.53 4.63
CA VAL A 114 8.58 -1.76 3.23
C VAL A 114 10.07 -1.46 3.02
N SER A 115 10.84 -2.46 2.57
CA SER A 115 12.28 -2.30 2.38
C SER A 115 12.64 -1.93 0.93
N PRO A 116 13.85 -1.37 0.70
CA PRO A 116 14.35 -1.11 -0.65
C PRO A 116 14.36 -2.34 -1.56
N GLU A 117 14.65 -3.52 -0.99
CA GLU A 117 14.68 -4.79 -1.73
C GLU A 117 13.28 -5.20 -2.18
N ILE A 118 12.24 -4.95 -1.37
CA ILE A 118 10.84 -5.20 -1.75
C ILE A 118 10.45 -4.28 -2.92
N ILE A 119 10.82 -3.00 -2.85
CA ILE A 119 10.54 -2.03 -3.90
C ILE A 119 11.25 -2.43 -5.20
N SER A 120 12.53 -2.84 -5.13
CA SER A 120 13.31 -3.26 -6.29
C SER A 120 12.75 -4.53 -6.94
N ARG A 121 12.42 -5.57 -6.16
CA ARG A 121 11.80 -6.80 -6.69
C ARG A 121 10.46 -6.53 -7.38
N ALA A 122 9.62 -5.68 -6.78
CA ALA A 122 8.35 -5.31 -7.37
C ALA A 122 8.53 -4.51 -8.67
N TYR A 123 9.57 -3.65 -8.74
CA TYR A 123 9.92 -2.93 -9.96
C TYR A 123 10.38 -3.85 -11.07
N GLU A 124 11.27 -4.79 -10.77
CA GLU A 124 11.75 -5.78 -11.74
C GLU A 124 10.58 -6.60 -12.30
N GLU A 125 9.69 -7.06 -11.43
CA GLU A 125 8.55 -7.89 -11.85
C GLU A 125 7.54 -7.10 -12.70
N VAL A 126 7.19 -5.86 -12.32
CA VAL A 126 6.18 -5.09 -13.07
C VAL A 126 6.63 -4.75 -14.49
N GLN A 127 7.93 -4.64 -14.74
CA GLN A 127 8.46 -4.42 -16.09
C GLN A 127 8.18 -5.61 -17.03
N ASN A 128 8.07 -6.82 -16.46
CA ASN A 128 7.83 -8.05 -17.21
C ASN A 128 6.34 -8.39 -17.31
N SER A 129 5.59 -8.20 -16.19
CA SER A 129 4.21 -8.65 -16.08
C SER A 129 3.16 -7.54 -16.26
N GLY A 130 3.56 -6.27 -16.14
CA GLY A 130 2.65 -5.12 -16.14
C GLY A 130 1.85 -4.95 -14.84
N ALA A 131 1.78 -5.99 -13.99
CA ALA A 131 1.05 -5.97 -12.73
C ALA A 131 1.59 -6.99 -11.74
N CYS A 132 1.92 -6.54 -10.52
CA CYS A 132 2.34 -7.44 -9.45
C CYS A 132 1.89 -6.93 -8.07
N VAL A 133 1.83 -7.85 -7.12
CA VAL A 133 1.47 -7.57 -5.73
C VAL A 133 2.45 -8.23 -4.77
N VAL A 134 2.93 -7.44 -3.82
CA VAL A 134 3.80 -7.94 -2.75
C VAL A 134 2.98 -8.75 -1.75
N GLY A 135 3.50 -9.90 -1.33
CA GLY A 135 2.85 -10.75 -0.36
C GLY A 135 3.81 -11.76 0.25
N MET A 136 3.30 -12.56 1.19
CA MET A 136 4.02 -13.67 1.80
C MET A 136 3.18 -14.93 1.81
N PRO A 137 3.76 -16.12 1.59
CA PRO A 137 3.06 -17.38 1.80
C PRO A 137 2.53 -17.48 3.24
N VAL A 138 1.35 -18.05 3.44
CA VAL A 138 0.84 -18.32 4.79
C VAL A 138 1.69 -19.39 5.48
N LYS A 139 1.93 -19.22 6.79
CA LYS A 139 2.64 -20.21 7.62
C LYS A 139 1.69 -21.25 8.22
N ASP A 140 0.49 -20.81 8.56
CA ASP A 140 -0.52 -21.63 9.23
C ASP A 140 -1.45 -22.35 8.23
N THR A 141 -2.15 -23.37 8.69
CA THR A 141 -3.21 -23.99 7.93
C THR A 141 -4.42 -23.07 7.88
N ILE A 142 -4.86 -22.68 6.69
CA ILE A 142 -6.03 -21.83 6.48
C ILE A 142 -7.29 -22.71 6.32
N LYS A 143 -8.37 -22.27 6.96
CA LYS A 143 -9.70 -22.84 6.79
C LYS A 143 -10.62 -21.78 6.19
N ILE A 144 -11.44 -22.19 5.23
CA ILE A 144 -12.56 -21.38 4.72
C ILE A 144 -13.79 -21.85 5.49
N ALA A 145 -14.47 -20.91 6.18
CA ALA A 145 -15.69 -21.20 6.94
C ALA A 145 -16.92 -21.02 6.04
N ASP A 146 -17.99 -21.77 6.35
CA ASP A 146 -19.33 -21.52 5.85
C ASP A 146 -20.08 -20.48 6.73
N GLU A 147 -21.35 -20.22 6.44
CA GLU A 147 -22.20 -19.25 7.14
C GLU A 147 -22.47 -19.62 8.62
N ASN A 148 -22.19 -20.88 9.02
CA ASN A 148 -22.41 -21.41 10.35
C ASN A 148 -21.10 -21.71 11.09
N ASP A 149 -19.98 -21.12 10.66
CA ASP A 149 -18.63 -21.32 11.21
C ASP A 149 -18.10 -22.76 11.10
N ASN A 150 -18.68 -23.60 10.24
CA ASN A 150 -18.11 -24.90 9.94
C ASN A 150 -17.02 -24.78 8.85
N VAL A 151 -16.10 -25.73 8.83
CA VAL A 151 -15.05 -25.78 7.82
C VAL A 151 -15.67 -26.20 6.46
N ALA A 152 -15.76 -25.26 5.52
CA ALA A 152 -16.20 -25.49 4.15
C ALA A 152 -15.06 -26.01 3.26
N ALA A 153 -13.82 -25.50 3.44
CA ALA A 153 -12.66 -25.93 2.65
C ALA A 153 -11.35 -25.72 3.41
N THR A 154 -10.33 -26.46 2.98
CA THR A 154 -8.94 -26.25 3.41
C THR A 154 -8.09 -26.11 2.15
N PRO A 155 -7.69 -24.90 1.76
CA PRO A 155 -6.87 -24.71 0.59
C PRO A 155 -5.46 -25.29 0.78
N GLU A 156 -4.83 -25.66 -0.32
CA GLU A 156 -3.43 -26.08 -0.33
C GLU A 156 -2.54 -24.90 0.12
N ARG A 157 -1.89 -25.03 1.28
CA ARG A 157 -1.12 -23.97 1.92
C ARG A 157 -0.05 -23.35 1.02
N SER A 158 0.62 -24.16 0.19
CA SER A 158 1.66 -23.69 -0.74
C SER A 158 1.15 -22.68 -1.77
N ARG A 159 -0.16 -22.61 -1.98
CA ARG A 159 -0.82 -21.72 -2.94
C ARG A 159 -1.55 -20.53 -2.30
N VAL A 160 -1.46 -20.38 -0.99
CA VAL A 160 -2.14 -19.29 -0.25
C VAL A 160 -1.14 -18.25 0.21
N TRP A 161 -1.42 -17.00 -0.13
CA TRP A 161 -0.56 -15.85 0.20
C TRP A 161 -1.33 -14.79 0.97
N MET A 162 -0.65 -14.16 1.91
CA MET A 162 -1.10 -12.94 2.58
C MET A 162 -0.64 -11.74 1.76
N VAL A 163 -1.58 -11.03 1.17
CA VAL A 163 -1.30 -9.86 0.35
C VAL A 163 -0.85 -8.68 1.22
N GLN A 164 0.18 -8.02 0.76
CA GLN A 164 0.75 -6.80 1.35
C GLN A 164 0.70 -5.64 0.34
N THR A 165 1.43 -4.58 0.63
CA THR A 165 1.74 -3.50 -0.29
C THR A 165 3.25 -3.21 -0.26
N PRO A 166 3.84 -2.68 -1.35
CA PRO A 166 3.19 -2.06 -2.51
C PRO A 166 2.49 -3.07 -3.44
N GLN A 167 1.44 -2.60 -4.08
CA GLN A 167 0.84 -3.23 -5.25
C GLN A 167 1.23 -2.38 -6.46
N VAL A 168 1.82 -2.99 -7.49
CA VAL A 168 2.52 -2.24 -8.52
C VAL A 168 1.96 -2.57 -9.90
N PHE A 169 1.71 -1.53 -10.68
CA PHE A 169 1.03 -1.66 -11.96
C PHE A 169 1.64 -0.73 -13.01
N GLU A 170 1.52 -1.10 -14.26
CA GLU A 170 1.60 -0.14 -15.34
C GLU A 170 0.48 0.89 -15.19
N THR A 171 0.81 2.19 -15.28
CA THR A 171 -0.11 3.27 -14.89
C THR A 171 -1.43 3.22 -15.65
N MET A 172 -1.39 3.06 -16.97
CA MET A 172 -2.62 2.99 -17.78
C MET A 172 -3.47 1.77 -17.47
N LEU A 173 -2.84 0.63 -17.17
CA LEU A 173 -3.57 -0.60 -16.81
C LEU A 173 -4.47 -0.37 -15.59
N VAL A 174 -3.90 0.14 -14.50
CA VAL A 174 -4.64 0.37 -13.26
C VAL A 174 -5.60 1.57 -13.37
N LYS A 175 -5.25 2.65 -14.08
CA LYS A 175 -6.17 3.77 -14.33
C LYS A 175 -7.43 3.30 -15.05
N ASN A 176 -7.29 2.50 -16.08
CA ASN A 176 -8.44 1.96 -16.84
C ASN A 176 -9.30 1.02 -15.97
N ALA A 177 -8.68 0.19 -15.12
CA ALA A 177 -9.42 -0.66 -14.20
C ALA A 177 -10.23 0.17 -13.18
N TYR A 178 -9.61 1.18 -12.60
CA TYR A 178 -10.28 2.07 -11.65
C TYR A 178 -11.40 2.91 -12.29
N ALA A 179 -11.20 3.42 -13.50
CA ALA A 179 -12.26 4.12 -14.24
C ALA A 179 -13.52 3.24 -14.39
N LYS A 180 -13.34 1.98 -14.83
CA LYS A 180 -14.44 1.01 -14.93
C LYS A 180 -15.07 0.68 -13.58
N LEU A 181 -14.27 0.54 -12.50
CA LEU A 181 -14.78 0.30 -11.17
C LEU A 181 -15.70 1.43 -10.71
N ILE A 182 -15.24 2.68 -10.83
CA ILE A 182 -16.02 3.86 -10.44
C ILE A 182 -17.31 3.97 -11.27
N GLU A 183 -17.23 3.73 -12.57
CA GLU A 183 -18.38 3.78 -13.48
C GLU A 183 -19.42 2.68 -13.17
N SER A 184 -18.95 1.48 -12.79
CA SER A 184 -19.82 0.36 -12.42
C SER A 184 -20.52 0.50 -11.08
N GLY A 185 -20.03 1.38 -10.19
CA GLY A 185 -20.50 1.48 -8.81
C GLY A 185 -20.23 0.26 -7.94
N ASN A 186 -19.36 -0.67 -8.39
CA ASN A 186 -19.01 -1.87 -7.63
C ASN A 186 -18.10 -1.52 -6.44
N THR A 187 -18.46 -1.98 -5.25
CA THR A 187 -17.75 -1.69 -3.99
C THR A 187 -17.10 -2.93 -3.36
N SER A 188 -17.08 -4.06 -4.06
CA SER A 188 -16.62 -5.34 -3.49
C SER A 188 -15.09 -5.51 -3.49
N ALA A 189 -14.35 -4.64 -4.19
CA ALA A 189 -12.89 -4.74 -4.26
C ALA A 189 -12.23 -4.40 -2.91
N THR A 190 -11.39 -5.31 -2.42
CA THR A 190 -10.69 -5.18 -1.14
C THR A 190 -9.28 -4.60 -1.27
N ASP A 191 -8.67 -4.75 -2.45
CA ASP A 191 -7.35 -4.21 -2.79
C ASP A 191 -7.25 -3.82 -4.27
N ASP A 192 -6.09 -3.27 -4.67
CA ASP A 192 -5.89 -2.73 -6.01
C ASP A 192 -5.72 -3.84 -7.06
N ALA A 193 -5.12 -4.97 -6.66
CA ALA A 193 -4.98 -6.14 -7.52
C ALA A 193 -6.36 -6.69 -7.90
N MET A 194 -7.26 -6.83 -6.93
CA MET A 194 -8.64 -7.29 -7.18
C MET A 194 -9.39 -6.36 -8.14
N VAL A 195 -9.15 -5.04 -8.07
CA VAL A 195 -9.73 -4.10 -9.05
C VAL A 195 -9.26 -4.43 -10.46
N VAL A 196 -7.95 -4.66 -10.65
CA VAL A 196 -7.38 -4.98 -11.97
C VAL A 196 -7.86 -6.34 -12.47
N GLU A 197 -7.92 -7.35 -11.60
CA GLU A 197 -8.44 -8.68 -11.92
C GLU A 197 -9.90 -8.63 -12.37
N MET A 198 -10.76 -7.97 -11.62
CA MET A 198 -12.19 -7.87 -11.91
C MET A 198 -12.50 -7.08 -13.18
N MET A 199 -11.80 -5.96 -13.39
CA MET A 199 -12.16 -5.01 -14.46
C MET A 199 -11.43 -5.27 -15.77
N ASN A 200 -10.26 -5.89 -15.75
CA ASN A 200 -9.44 -6.13 -16.94
C ASN A 200 -9.15 -7.61 -17.21
N GLY A 201 -9.45 -8.52 -16.28
CA GLY A 201 -9.17 -9.97 -16.43
C GLY A 201 -7.67 -10.29 -16.50
N CYS A 202 -6.80 -9.39 -16.02
CA CYS A 202 -5.36 -9.57 -16.08
C CYS A 202 -4.86 -10.50 -14.96
N SER A 203 -3.88 -11.34 -15.27
CA SER A 203 -3.13 -12.07 -14.26
C SER A 203 -2.21 -11.16 -13.49
N ILE A 204 -2.21 -11.26 -12.16
CA ILE A 204 -1.35 -10.50 -11.26
C ILE A 204 -0.23 -11.42 -10.74
N LYS A 205 1.01 -10.96 -10.82
CA LYS A 205 2.16 -11.71 -10.28
C LYS A 205 2.33 -11.48 -8.79
N LEU A 206 2.60 -12.56 -8.05
CA LEU A 206 2.99 -12.49 -6.65
C LEU A 206 4.49 -12.24 -6.54
N VAL A 207 4.88 -11.27 -5.72
CA VAL A 207 6.27 -10.92 -5.41
C VAL A 207 6.51 -11.10 -3.92
N GLU A 208 7.61 -11.76 -3.57
CA GLU A 208 7.94 -12.00 -2.17
C GLU A 208 8.24 -10.68 -1.43
N GLY A 209 7.49 -10.45 -0.36
CA GLY A 209 7.62 -9.33 0.55
C GLY A 209 8.52 -9.63 1.76
N SER A 210 8.00 -9.31 2.94
CA SER A 210 8.58 -9.68 4.24
C SER A 210 7.49 -9.90 5.25
N TYR A 211 7.67 -10.86 6.18
CA TYR A 211 6.76 -11.02 7.33
C TYR A 211 6.82 -9.83 8.29
N GLU A 212 7.86 -8.99 8.20
CA GLU A 212 7.97 -7.75 8.96
C GLU A 212 7.19 -6.58 8.33
N ASN A 213 6.84 -6.67 7.04
CA ASN A 213 6.04 -5.65 6.34
C ASN A 213 4.56 -5.73 6.73
N ILE A 214 4.29 -5.79 8.04
CA ILE A 214 2.94 -5.84 8.60
C ILE A 214 2.25 -4.48 8.49
N LYS A 215 0.93 -4.51 8.45
CA LYS A 215 0.08 -3.32 8.50
C LYS A 215 -0.33 -3.06 9.94
N ILE A 216 0.03 -1.91 10.49
CA ILE A 216 -0.48 -1.48 11.79
C ILE A 216 -1.99 -1.27 11.69
N THR A 217 -2.74 -2.06 12.47
CA THR A 217 -4.21 -2.10 12.41
C THR A 217 -4.82 -2.06 13.80
N THR A 218 -4.12 -2.64 14.78
CA THR A 218 -4.49 -2.73 16.19
C THR A 218 -3.35 -2.20 17.07
N PRO A 219 -3.59 -1.91 18.36
CA PRO A 219 -2.52 -1.51 19.29
C PRO A 219 -1.40 -2.54 19.42
N GLU A 220 -1.73 -3.83 19.39
CA GLU A 220 -0.76 -4.93 19.49
C GLU A 220 0.23 -4.91 18.31
N ASP A 221 -0.23 -4.54 17.10
CA ASP A 221 0.65 -4.40 15.95
C ASP A 221 1.74 -3.33 16.18
N LEU A 222 1.42 -2.27 16.93
CA LEU A 222 2.39 -1.22 17.26
C LEU A 222 3.51 -1.74 18.17
N GLU A 223 3.20 -2.58 19.15
CA GLU A 223 4.19 -3.23 20.02
C GLU A 223 5.12 -4.16 19.23
N ILE A 224 4.54 -4.93 18.28
CA ILE A 224 5.31 -5.81 17.41
C ILE A 224 6.30 -4.99 16.57
N VAL A 225 5.83 -3.91 15.98
CA VAL A 225 6.62 -3.02 15.10
C VAL A 225 7.74 -2.33 15.90
N GLU A 226 7.50 -1.92 17.14
CA GLU A 226 8.55 -1.40 18.03
C GLU A 226 9.65 -2.42 18.30
N THR A 227 9.29 -3.68 18.43
CA THR A 227 10.25 -4.77 18.63
C THR A 227 11.14 -4.96 17.40
N PHE A 228 10.58 -4.88 16.18
CA PHE A 228 11.36 -4.97 14.95
C PHE A 228 12.40 -3.85 14.86
N LEU A 229 12.05 -2.61 15.19
CA LEU A 229 13.01 -1.49 15.23
C LEU A 229 14.15 -1.70 16.22
N LYS A 230 13.85 -2.23 17.43
CA LYS A 230 14.87 -2.46 18.46
C LYS A 230 15.85 -3.56 18.07
N THR A 231 15.43 -4.55 17.31
CA THR A 231 16.27 -5.70 16.91
C THR A 231 17.11 -5.43 15.66
N GLY A 232 16.99 -4.24 15.06
CA GLY A 232 17.77 -3.87 13.85
C GLY A 232 17.45 -4.71 12.62
N LYS A 233 16.27 -5.33 12.58
CA LYS A 233 15.77 -6.12 11.46
C LYS A 233 14.94 -5.26 10.51
N SER A 234 15.39 -4.05 10.23
CA SER A 234 14.77 -3.13 9.27
C SER A 234 15.76 -2.75 8.17
#